data_0d6227567b8e8a3bac38a3e9b20dc171
#
_entry.id   0d6227567b8e8a3bac38a3e9b20dc171
#
_cell.length_a   1.000
_cell.length_b   1.000
_cell.length_c   1.000
_cell.angle_alpha   90.00
_cell.angle_beta   90.00
_cell.angle_gamma   90.00
#
_symmetry.space_group_name_H-M   'P 1'
#
loop_
_entity.id
_entity.type
_entity.pdbx_description
1 polymer ?
#
loop_
_entity_poly.entity_id
_entity_poly.type
_entity_poly.pdbx_seq_one_letter_code
_entity_poly.pdbx_strand_id
1 'polypeptide(L)'
;MEFDEVVRRRRMVRNYDPDRPVEREVLERIAAAAQRAPSAGFSQGQRVVVVTDPDRRRRIAEICDEPEYVGAGFDPWVSRAPALFIPTVSEQIYHSRYQEPDKIQDDGTEIEWPVPYW
;
A
#
# COMPACT_ATOMS: atom_id res chain seq x y z
N MET A 1 24.39 3.57 4.69
CA MET A 1 24.11 2.11 4.56
C MET A 1 24.10 1.79 3.08
N GLU A 2 24.93 0.86 2.65
CA GLU A 2 25.00 0.45 1.26
C GLU A 2 23.77 -0.37 0.84
N PHE A 3 23.38 -0.30 -0.42
CA PHE A 3 22.18 -0.96 -0.95
C PHE A 3 22.18 -2.47 -0.69
N ASP A 4 23.32 -3.15 -0.93
CA ASP A 4 23.48 -4.57 -0.70
C ASP A 4 23.28 -4.97 0.77
N GLU A 5 23.63 -4.09 1.68
CA GLU A 5 23.40 -4.29 3.11
C GLU A 5 21.91 -4.19 3.46
N VAL A 6 21.18 -3.25 2.85
CA VAL A 6 19.72 -3.12 2.99
C VAL A 6 19.02 -4.39 2.50
N VAL A 7 19.36 -4.86 1.31
CA VAL A 7 18.79 -6.08 0.73
C VAL A 7 19.07 -7.30 1.60
N ARG A 8 20.31 -7.44 2.07
CA ARG A 8 20.73 -8.56 2.92
C ARG A 8 20.05 -8.59 4.27
N ARG A 9 19.78 -7.41 4.86
CA ARG A 9 19.11 -7.27 6.16
C ARG A 9 17.59 -7.35 6.08
N ARG A 10 16.99 -7.24 4.90
CA ARG A 10 15.54 -7.31 4.74
C ARG A 10 15.00 -8.62 5.33
N ARG A 11 13.98 -8.52 6.15
CA ARG A 11 13.25 -9.65 6.72
C ARG A 11 11.75 -9.42 6.57
N MET A 12 11.01 -10.51 6.45
CA MET A 12 9.57 -10.50 6.63
C MET A 12 9.29 -10.77 8.11
N VAL A 13 8.88 -9.74 8.83
CA VAL A 13 8.56 -9.83 10.26
C VAL A 13 7.05 -9.93 10.41
N ARG A 14 6.57 -10.89 11.20
CA ARG A 14 5.16 -11.07 11.56
C ARG A 14 4.93 -11.04 13.07
N ASN A 15 5.97 -11.02 13.86
CA ASN A 15 5.89 -10.90 15.32
C ASN A 15 6.07 -9.44 15.72
N TYR A 16 4.95 -8.73 15.83
CA TYR A 16 4.92 -7.33 16.23
C TYR A 16 4.69 -7.20 17.73
N ASP A 17 5.24 -6.13 18.32
CA ASP A 17 4.95 -5.68 19.66
C ASP A 17 3.65 -4.85 19.63
N PRO A 18 2.51 -5.37 20.12
CA PRO A 18 1.22 -4.69 20.05
C PRO A 18 1.13 -3.48 20.99
N ASP A 19 1.99 -3.43 22.02
CA ASP A 19 1.97 -2.40 23.05
C ASP A 19 2.86 -1.21 22.71
N ARG A 20 3.61 -1.31 21.61
CA ARG A 20 4.49 -0.24 21.15
C ARG A 20 3.88 0.51 19.98
N PRO A 21 3.30 1.70 20.21
CA PRO A 21 2.78 2.53 19.14
C PRO A 21 3.91 3.03 18.21
N VAL A 22 3.57 3.33 16.97
CA VAL A 22 4.48 3.98 16.02
C VAL A 22 4.20 5.48 16.02
N GLU A 23 5.23 6.27 16.22
CA GLU A 23 5.14 7.72 16.22
C GLU A 23 4.60 8.24 14.88
N ARG A 24 3.76 9.27 14.93
CA ARG A 24 3.12 9.85 13.74
C ARG A 24 4.12 10.25 12.65
N GLU A 25 5.22 10.86 13.04
CA GLU A 25 6.27 11.28 12.11
C GLU A 25 6.90 10.09 11.35
N VAL A 26 7.02 8.93 12.02
CA VAL A 26 7.50 7.70 11.39
C VAL A 26 6.49 7.18 10.38
N LEU A 27 5.20 7.19 10.72
CA LEU A 27 4.12 6.78 9.82
C LEU A 27 4.07 7.67 8.57
N GLU A 28 4.18 8.99 8.75
CA GLU A 28 4.20 9.97 7.65
C GLU A 28 5.40 9.76 6.72
N ARG A 29 6.59 9.49 7.27
CA ARG A 29 7.78 9.17 6.47
C ARG A 29 7.61 7.90 5.65
N ILE A 30 7.02 6.84 6.23
CA ILE A 30 6.76 5.59 5.52
C ILE A 30 5.77 5.82 4.38
N ALA A 31 4.66 6.52 4.66
CA ALA A 31 3.66 6.86 3.66
C ALA A 31 4.25 7.69 2.50
N ALA A 32 5.06 8.71 2.84
CA ALA A 32 5.73 9.54 1.84
C ALA A 32 6.73 8.74 1.00
N ALA A 33 7.43 7.77 1.58
CA ALA A 33 8.34 6.88 0.83
C ALA A 33 7.56 5.99 -0.15
N ALA A 34 6.42 5.44 0.26
CA ALA A 34 5.56 4.63 -0.60
C ALA A 34 5.00 5.43 -1.80
N GLN A 35 4.69 6.71 -1.61
CA GLN A 35 4.19 7.58 -2.67
C GLN A 35 5.25 7.98 -3.72
N ARG A 36 6.52 7.69 -3.49
CA ARG A 36 7.60 7.90 -4.48
C ARG A 36 7.69 6.81 -5.53
N ALA A 37 6.89 5.77 -5.44
CA ALA A 37 6.83 4.74 -6.47
C ALA A 37 6.42 5.35 -7.81
N PRO A 38 7.00 4.89 -8.93
CA PRO A 38 6.59 5.34 -10.25
C PRO A 38 5.14 4.93 -10.53
N SER A 39 4.47 5.70 -11.39
CA SER A 39 3.13 5.39 -11.87
C SER A 39 3.06 5.47 -13.39
N ALA A 40 2.18 4.69 -14.02
CA ALA A 40 1.97 4.72 -15.45
C ALA A 40 1.61 6.14 -15.90
N GLY A 41 2.26 6.63 -16.97
CA GLY A 41 2.07 7.99 -17.48
C GLY A 41 2.38 9.12 -16.49
N PHE A 42 3.06 8.81 -15.37
CA PHE A 42 3.25 9.74 -14.26
C PHE A 42 1.91 10.25 -13.68
N SER A 43 0.90 9.39 -13.66
CA SER A 43 -0.46 9.74 -13.20
C SER A 43 -0.53 10.05 -11.71
N GLN A 44 0.31 9.41 -10.89
CA GLN A 44 0.37 9.59 -9.44
C GLN A 44 -0.98 9.43 -8.74
N GLY A 45 -1.77 8.46 -9.22
CA GLY A 45 -3.10 8.15 -8.69
C GLY A 45 -3.08 7.30 -7.41
N GLN A 46 -1.91 6.79 -7.02
CA GLN A 46 -1.76 5.99 -5.81
C GLN A 46 -1.87 6.83 -4.54
N ARG A 47 -2.46 6.23 -3.51
CA ARG A 47 -2.60 6.78 -2.16
C ARG A 47 -2.30 5.69 -1.14
N VAL A 48 -2.06 6.09 0.09
CA VAL A 48 -1.85 5.16 1.20
C VAL A 48 -2.78 5.57 2.34
N VAL A 49 -3.63 4.65 2.75
CA VAL A 49 -4.44 4.81 3.96
C VAL A 49 -3.66 4.21 5.13
N VAL A 50 -3.42 5.00 6.16
CA VAL A 50 -2.73 4.54 7.39
C VAL A 50 -3.76 4.34 8.47
N VAL A 51 -3.86 3.10 8.99
CA VAL A 51 -4.81 2.72 10.02
C VAL A 51 -4.06 2.40 11.30
N THR A 52 -4.25 3.21 12.34
CA THR A 52 -3.66 3.04 13.68
C THR A 52 -4.70 2.66 14.73
N ASP A 53 -5.97 2.94 14.48
CA ASP A 53 -7.06 2.61 15.38
C ASP A 53 -7.18 1.10 15.62
N PRO A 54 -7.14 0.61 16.86
CA PRO A 54 -7.08 -0.83 17.16
C PRO A 54 -8.34 -1.58 16.75
N ASP A 55 -9.52 -0.96 16.80
CA ASP A 55 -10.77 -1.63 16.42
C ASP A 55 -10.84 -1.80 14.91
N ARG A 56 -10.42 -0.79 14.16
CA ARG A 56 -10.33 -0.88 12.69
C ARG A 56 -9.29 -1.90 12.25
N ARG A 57 -8.12 -1.94 12.89
CA ARG A 57 -7.08 -2.95 12.59
C ARG A 57 -7.60 -4.37 12.81
N ARG A 58 -8.31 -4.60 13.91
CA ARG A 58 -8.93 -5.89 14.22
C ARG A 58 -9.96 -6.28 13.17
N ARG A 59 -10.84 -5.35 12.76
CA ARG A 59 -11.82 -5.60 11.71
C ARG A 59 -11.17 -5.89 10.34
N ILE A 60 -10.07 -5.24 10.02
CA ILE A 60 -9.29 -5.53 8.80
C ILE A 60 -8.67 -6.93 8.89
N ALA A 61 -8.13 -7.32 10.03
CA ALA A 61 -7.60 -8.66 10.25
C ALA A 61 -8.68 -9.75 10.08
N GLU A 62 -9.90 -9.51 10.55
CA GLU A 62 -11.05 -10.40 10.32
C GLU A 62 -11.37 -10.54 8.82
N ILE A 63 -11.39 -9.42 8.07
CA ILE A 63 -11.62 -9.42 6.61
C ILE A 63 -10.50 -10.17 5.87
N CYS A 64 -9.28 -10.17 6.42
CA CYS A 64 -8.12 -10.88 5.87
C CYS A 64 -8.02 -12.34 6.35
N ASP A 65 -9.08 -12.90 6.92
CA ASP A 65 -9.16 -14.28 7.42
C ASP A 65 -8.11 -14.64 8.49
N GLU A 66 -7.64 -13.66 9.27
CA GLU A 66 -6.69 -13.93 10.35
C GLU A 66 -7.22 -14.95 11.37
N PRO A 67 -8.53 -15.00 11.73
CA PRO A 67 -9.06 -16.03 12.62
C PRO A 67 -8.86 -17.46 12.10
N GLU A 68 -8.99 -17.70 10.80
CA GLU A 68 -8.71 -19.01 10.20
C GLU A 68 -7.22 -19.35 10.25
N TYR A 69 -6.36 -18.37 9.97
CA TYR A 69 -4.91 -18.50 10.09
C TYR A 69 -4.49 -18.86 11.52
N VAL A 70 -5.09 -18.24 12.54
CA VAL A 70 -4.86 -18.56 13.96
C VAL A 70 -5.41 -19.93 14.29
N GLY A 71 -6.58 -20.31 13.78
CA GLY A 71 -7.16 -21.63 13.93
C GLY A 71 -6.30 -22.75 13.35
N ALA A 72 -5.47 -22.45 12.36
CA ALA A 72 -4.48 -23.36 11.78
C ALA A 72 -3.17 -23.45 12.62
N GLY A 73 -3.08 -22.79 13.78
CA GLY A 73 -1.98 -22.87 14.73
C GLY A 73 -0.88 -21.82 14.52
N PHE A 74 -1.14 -20.76 13.78
CA PHE A 74 -0.21 -19.64 13.59
C PHE A 74 -0.52 -18.48 14.53
N ASP A 75 0.48 -17.67 14.84
CA ASP A 75 0.28 -16.45 15.62
C ASP A 75 -0.40 -15.35 14.82
N PRO A 76 -1.32 -14.56 15.42
CA PRO A 76 -1.89 -13.39 14.76
C PRO A 76 -0.81 -12.34 14.48
N TRP A 77 -0.88 -11.68 13.35
CA TRP A 77 0.10 -10.66 12.97
C TRP A 77 -0.50 -9.39 12.36
N VAL A 78 -1.63 -9.47 11.66
CA VAL A 78 -2.32 -8.29 11.10
C VAL A 78 -2.91 -7.45 12.24
N SER A 79 -3.68 -8.08 13.12
CA SER A 79 -4.29 -7.41 14.28
C SER A 79 -3.26 -6.90 15.29
N ARG A 80 -2.10 -7.56 15.40
CA ARG A 80 -0.99 -7.15 16.30
C ARG A 80 -0.11 -6.05 15.73
N ALA A 81 -0.12 -5.81 14.42
CA ALA A 81 0.64 -4.72 13.83
C ALA A 81 0.17 -3.38 14.40
N PRO A 82 1.08 -2.49 14.87
CA PRO A 82 0.70 -1.20 15.47
C PRO A 82 0.09 -0.21 14.46
N ALA A 83 0.35 -0.43 13.18
CA ALA A 83 -0.23 0.33 12.07
C ALA A 83 -0.35 -0.56 10.83
N LEU A 84 -1.39 -0.34 10.03
CA LEU A 84 -1.57 -0.96 8.72
C LEU A 84 -1.46 0.13 7.64
N PHE A 85 -0.71 -0.16 6.58
CA PHE A 85 -0.60 0.68 5.40
C PHE A 85 -1.33 -0.01 4.26
N ILE A 86 -2.43 0.59 3.81
CA ILE A 86 -3.28 0.04 2.76
C ILE A 86 -3.07 0.88 1.50
N PRO A 87 -2.36 0.35 0.49
CA PRO A 87 -2.24 1.05 -0.78
C PRO A 87 -3.60 1.08 -1.48
N THR A 88 -3.94 2.22 -2.03
CA THR A 88 -5.14 2.45 -2.82
C THR A 88 -4.77 3.16 -4.11
N VAL A 89 -5.64 3.11 -5.09
CA VAL A 89 -5.45 3.78 -6.37
C VAL A 89 -6.75 4.44 -6.82
N SER A 90 -6.64 5.55 -7.52
CA SER A 90 -7.76 6.22 -8.16
C SER A 90 -7.69 6.01 -9.67
N GLU A 91 -8.54 5.15 -10.19
CA GLU A 91 -8.75 4.91 -11.62
C GLU A 91 -9.01 6.22 -12.37
N GLN A 92 -9.86 7.08 -11.82
CA GLN A 92 -10.20 8.37 -12.44
C GLN A 92 -8.98 9.25 -12.71
N ILE A 93 -7.98 9.25 -11.82
CA ILE A 93 -6.76 10.04 -12.00
C ILE A 93 -5.95 9.50 -13.19
N TYR A 94 -5.90 8.17 -13.36
CA TYR A 94 -5.22 7.55 -14.49
C TYR A 94 -5.94 7.87 -15.80
N HIS A 95 -7.25 7.70 -15.90
CA HIS A 95 -8.03 8.07 -17.07
C HIS A 95 -7.87 9.54 -17.43
N SER A 96 -7.98 10.44 -16.45
CA SER A 96 -7.79 11.88 -16.69
C SER A 96 -6.40 12.19 -17.27
N ARG A 97 -5.34 11.51 -16.77
CA ARG A 97 -3.97 11.69 -17.27
C ARG A 97 -3.82 11.20 -18.71
N TYR A 98 -4.43 10.07 -19.05
CA TYR A 98 -4.33 9.51 -20.40
C TYR A 98 -5.23 10.18 -21.44
N GLN A 99 -6.08 11.11 -21.02
CA GLN A 99 -6.83 12.02 -21.88
C GLN A 99 -6.10 13.35 -22.15
N GLU A 100 -4.93 13.57 -21.55
CA GLU A 100 -4.13 14.77 -21.82
C GLU A 100 -3.46 14.73 -23.21
N PRO A 101 -3.16 15.90 -23.81
CA PRO A 101 -2.69 15.99 -25.20
C PRO A 101 -1.42 15.20 -25.53
N ASP A 102 -0.56 14.95 -24.53
CA ASP A 102 0.67 14.17 -24.69
C ASP A 102 0.48 12.65 -24.51
N LYS A 103 -0.76 12.20 -24.25
CA LYS A 103 -1.12 10.80 -23.99
C LYS A 103 -2.24 10.26 -24.86
N ILE A 104 -3.15 11.14 -25.28
CA ILE A 104 -4.27 10.76 -26.13
C ILE A 104 -3.74 10.31 -27.52
N GLN A 105 -4.41 9.36 -28.15
CA GLN A 105 -4.07 8.91 -29.50
C GLN A 105 -4.41 9.97 -30.56
N ASP A 106 -3.83 9.86 -31.75
CA ASP A 106 -4.01 10.82 -32.84
C ASP A 106 -5.50 10.96 -33.30
N ASP A 107 -6.29 9.91 -33.07
CA ASP A 107 -7.72 9.88 -33.35
C ASP A 107 -8.60 10.50 -32.23
N GLY A 108 -7.95 10.98 -31.16
CA GLY A 108 -8.63 11.57 -30.01
C GLY A 108 -9.19 10.56 -29.01
N THR A 109 -8.82 9.28 -29.14
CA THR A 109 -9.23 8.24 -28.18
C THR A 109 -8.18 8.00 -27.11
N GLU A 110 -8.61 7.54 -25.93
CA GLU A 110 -7.72 7.04 -24.88
C GLU A 110 -7.14 5.67 -25.29
N ILE A 111 -5.90 5.37 -24.89
CA ILE A 111 -5.30 4.05 -25.10
C ILE A 111 -6.12 3.01 -24.34
N GLU A 112 -6.61 2.00 -25.05
CA GLU A 112 -7.26 0.85 -24.43
C GLU A 112 -6.22 -0.16 -23.97
N TRP A 113 -6.23 -0.49 -22.69
CA TRP A 113 -5.31 -1.46 -22.09
C TRP A 113 -6.03 -2.79 -21.87
N PRO A 114 -5.39 -3.93 -22.16
CA PRO A 114 -5.98 -5.26 -21.95
C PRO A 114 -6.19 -5.62 -20.48
N VAL A 115 -5.51 -4.93 -19.59
CA VAL A 115 -5.58 -5.08 -18.12
C VAL A 115 -5.50 -3.71 -17.46
N PRO A 116 -6.04 -3.52 -16.24
CA PRO A 116 -5.85 -2.31 -15.48
C PRO A 116 -4.36 -1.96 -15.32
N TYR A 117 -4.01 -0.71 -15.54
CA TYR A 117 -2.63 -0.19 -15.45
C TYR A 117 -2.41 0.74 -14.25
N TRP A 118 -3.39 0.80 -13.35
CA TRP A 118 -3.35 1.50 -12.06
C TRP A 118 -3.14 0.55 -10.88
#